data_1c8f700dcc7eb0f08a928933dfc70f7d
#
_entry.id   1c8f700dcc7eb0f08a928933dfc70f7d
#
_cell.length_a   1.000
_cell.length_b   1.000
_cell.length_c   1.000
_cell.angle_alpha   90.00
_cell.angle_beta   90.00
_cell.angle_gamma   90.00
#
_symmetry.space_group_name_H-M   'P 1'
#
loop_
_entity.id
_entity.type
_entity.pdbx_description
1 polymer ?
#
loop_
_entity_poly.entity_id
_entity_poly.type
_entity_poly.pdbx_seq_one_letter_code
_entity_poly.pdbx_strand_id
1 'polypeptide(L)'
;MTKYQTDVAIIGGGPSGLMLSRLLFLEGISSVIIERRPMQHVLERIRAGVLEEGSVKLMQDVGLGDRVLQEGQRHSGFRITYGDDELRIDIEKLTGKQVTVYGQTEVTKDLFASVSGNGIKILESVTDAKIHNLDSDQI
;
A
#
# COMPACT_ATOMS: atom_id res chain seq x y z
N MET A 1 -5.57 5.39 30.19
CA MET A 1 -5.14 5.76 28.84
C MET A 1 -3.91 4.92 28.50
N THR A 2 -3.96 4.13 27.46
CA THR A 2 -2.79 3.33 27.04
C THR A 2 -1.83 4.23 26.27
N LYS A 3 -0.59 4.34 26.72
CA LYS A 3 0.47 5.08 26.00
C LYS A 3 1.27 4.11 25.15
N TYR A 4 1.57 4.52 23.94
CA TYR A 4 2.49 3.83 23.03
C TYR A 4 3.66 4.77 22.72
N GLN A 5 4.86 4.23 22.72
CA GLN A 5 6.06 4.92 22.28
C GLN A 5 6.52 4.26 20.98
N THR A 6 6.81 5.06 19.98
CA THR A 6 7.22 4.61 18.65
C THR A 6 8.01 5.70 17.96
N ASP A 7 8.90 5.35 17.04
CA ASP A 7 9.66 6.31 16.25
C ASP A 7 8.78 7.02 15.22
N VAL A 8 7.82 6.30 14.63
CA VAL A 8 6.96 6.83 13.57
C VAL A 8 5.49 6.48 13.82
N ALA A 9 4.62 7.49 13.80
CA ALA A 9 3.16 7.32 13.78
C ALA A 9 2.65 7.53 12.35
N ILE A 10 1.99 6.52 11.77
CA ILE A 10 1.46 6.53 10.41
C ILE A 10 -0.05 6.75 10.47
N ILE A 11 -0.53 7.84 9.87
CA ILE A 11 -1.96 8.12 9.78
C ILE A 11 -2.53 7.55 8.48
N GLY A 12 -3.30 6.48 8.62
CA GLY A 12 -3.94 5.74 7.53
C GLY A 12 -3.41 4.33 7.35
N GLY A 13 -4.30 3.34 7.44
CA GLY A 13 -4.03 1.90 7.28
C GLY A 13 -4.27 1.37 5.87
N GLY A 14 -4.30 2.26 4.86
CA GLY A 14 -4.37 1.85 3.45
C GLY A 14 -3.05 1.28 2.93
N PRO A 15 -2.99 0.87 1.64
CA PRO A 15 -1.79 0.23 1.09
C PRO A 15 -0.51 1.06 1.25
N SER A 16 -0.58 2.38 1.15
CA SER A 16 0.60 3.25 1.32
C SER A 16 1.11 3.25 2.76
N GLY A 17 0.21 3.35 3.76
CA GLY A 17 0.60 3.32 5.17
C GLY A 17 1.12 1.94 5.59
N LEU A 18 0.49 0.87 5.12
CA LEU A 18 0.96 -0.49 5.35
C LEU A 18 2.33 -0.74 4.71
N MET A 19 2.55 -0.25 3.48
CA MET A 19 3.84 -0.36 2.80
C MET A 19 4.94 0.43 3.54
N LEU A 20 4.65 1.67 3.95
CA LEU A 20 5.58 2.48 4.73
C LEU A 20 5.95 1.78 6.03
N SER A 21 4.96 1.25 6.75
CA SER A 21 5.21 0.49 7.98
C SER A 21 6.08 -0.74 7.75
N ARG A 22 5.87 -1.46 6.64
CA ARG A 22 6.71 -2.61 6.25
C ARG A 22 8.15 -2.19 5.96
N LEU A 23 8.35 -1.09 5.24
CA LEU A 23 9.68 -0.54 4.95
C LEU A 23 10.42 -0.15 6.24
N LEU A 24 9.75 0.58 7.12
CA LEU A 24 10.32 0.97 8.42
C LEU A 24 10.71 -0.25 9.26
N PHE A 25 9.85 -1.28 9.28
CA PHE A 25 10.15 -2.52 9.98
C PHE A 25 11.43 -3.20 9.47
N LEU A 26 11.64 -3.22 8.15
CA LEU A 26 12.85 -3.80 7.55
C LEU A 26 14.13 -3.05 7.93
N GLU A 27 13.99 -1.74 8.19
CA GLU A 27 15.09 -0.87 8.67
C GLU A 27 15.22 -0.84 10.21
N GLY A 28 14.43 -1.65 10.92
CA GLY A 28 14.46 -1.70 12.39
C GLY A 28 13.84 -0.48 13.07
N ILE A 29 13.06 0.33 12.34
CA ILE A 29 12.40 1.52 12.86
C ILE A 29 11.00 1.15 13.33
N SER A 30 10.69 1.46 14.59
CA SER A 30 9.38 1.16 15.15
C SER A 30 8.28 2.06 14.58
N SER A 31 7.12 1.48 14.29
CA SER A 31 5.97 2.26 13.80
C SER A 31 4.65 1.79 14.40
N VAL A 32 3.68 2.70 14.47
CA VAL A 32 2.30 2.43 14.78
C VAL A 32 1.41 3.00 13.68
N ILE A 33 0.44 2.21 13.23
CA ILE A 33 -0.56 2.64 12.23
C ILE A 33 -1.82 3.05 12.97
N ILE A 34 -2.36 4.22 12.62
CA ILE A 34 -3.60 4.76 13.15
C ILE A 34 -4.60 4.84 12.00
N GLU A 35 -5.64 4.01 12.04
CA GLU A 35 -6.67 3.95 11.00
C GLU A 35 -8.04 4.30 11.56
N ARG A 36 -8.77 5.17 10.87
CA ARG A 36 -10.09 5.63 11.32
C ARG A 36 -11.22 4.63 11.11
N ARG A 37 -11.03 3.64 10.26
CA ARG A 37 -11.99 2.58 9.97
C ARG A 37 -11.52 1.26 10.55
N PRO A 38 -12.42 0.29 10.75
CA PRO A 38 -12.01 -1.09 10.98
C PRO A 38 -11.16 -1.59 9.82
N MET A 39 -10.13 -2.38 10.09
CA MET A 39 -9.27 -2.94 9.03
C MET A 39 -10.04 -3.81 8.04
N GLN A 40 -11.10 -4.49 8.49
CA GLN A 40 -11.99 -5.21 7.60
C GLN A 40 -12.55 -4.30 6.49
N HIS A 41 -13.00 -3.10 6.82
CA HIS A 41 -13.49 -2.13 5.83
C HIS A 41 -12.39 -1.72 4.83
N VAL A 42 -11.16 -1.56 5.30
CA VAL A 42 -10.00 -1.22 4.43
C VAL A 42 -9.72 -2.37 3.45
N LEU A 43 -9.75 -3.62 3.93
CA LEU A 43 -9.51 -4.83 3.15
C LEU A 43 -10.63 -5.13 2.13
N GLU A 44 -11.87 -4.79 2.45
CA GLU A 44 -13.02 -5.01 1.57
C GLU A 44 -13.22 -3.91 0.52
N ARG A 45 -12.51 -2.80 0.65
CA ARG A 45 -12.68 -1.66 -0.23
C ARG A 45 -12.14 -1.93 -1.63
N ILE A 46 -13.05 -2.09 -2.58
CA ILE A 46 -12.71 -2.31 -4.00
C ILE A 46 -12.17 -1.01 -4.60
N ARG A 47 -11.00 -1.12 -5.23
CA ARG A 47 -10.36 -0.07 -6.03
C ARG A 47 -9.70 -0.68 -7.25
N ALA A 48 -9.34 0.18 -8.23
CA ALA A 48 -8.57 -0.25 -9.38
C ALA A 48 -7.27 -0.94 -8.94
N GLY A 49 -6.88 -1.96 -9.70
CA GLY A 49 -5.72 -2.80 -9.39
C GLY A 49 -4.78 -2.87 -10.57
N VAL A 50 -4.29 -1.71 -11.04
CA VAL A 50 -3.22 -1.65 -12.04
C VAL A 50 -1.98 -1.12 -11.36
N LEU A 51 -0.95 -1.95 -11.29
CA LEU A 51 0.33 -1.63 -10.71
C LEU A 51 1.32 -1.25 -11.80
N GLU A 52 2.02 -0.15 -11.59
CA GLU A 52 3.21 0.18 -12.38
C GLU A 52 4.38 -0.73 -11.97
N GLU A 53 5.35 -0.90 -12.85
CA GLU A 53 6.52 -1.74 -12.63
C GLU A 53 7.27 -1.38 -11.34
N GLY A 54 7.37 -0.09 -10.99
CA GLY A 54 7.96 0.37 -9.73
C GLY A 54 7.22 -0.14 -8.49
N SER A 55 5.89 -0.23 -8.54
CA SER A 55 5.09 -0.77 -7.44
C SER A 55 5.28 -2.28 -7.29
N VAL A 56 5.33 -3.02 -8.41
CA VAL A 56 5.62 -4.46 -8.39
C VAL A 56 7.02 -4.72 -7.84
N LYS A 57 8.02 -3.93 -8.30
CA LYS A 57 9.38 -4.02 -7.78
C LYS A 57 9.43 -3.75 -6.28
N LEU A 58 8.74 -2.72 -5.81
CA LEU A 58 8.69 -2.40 -4.39
C LEU A 58 8.08 -3.56 -3.55
N MET A 59 7.02 -4.22 -4.05
CA MET A 59 6.48 -5.42 -3.41
C MET A 59 7.52 -6.54 -3.33
N GLN A 60 8.33 -6.74 -4.38
CA GLN A 60 9.43 -7.71 -4.38
C GLN A 60 10.51 -7.33 -3.38
N ASP A 61 10.95 -6.07 -3.37
CA ASP A 61 12.01 -5.57 -2.51
C ASP A 61 11.68 -5.72 -1.00
N VAL A 62 10.39 -5.64 -0.65
CA VAL A 62 9.93 -5.88 0.73
C VAL A 62 9.57 -7.33 1.05
N GLY A 63 9.83 -8.26 0.12
CA GLY A 63 9.58 -9.70 0.30
C GLY A 63 8.12 -10.12 0.15
N LEU A 64 7.30 -9.34 -0.56
CA LEU A 64 5.87 -9.60 -0.81
C LEU A 64 5.55 -9.74 -2.31
N GLY A 65 6.55 -10.02 -3.13
CA GLY A 65 6.42 -10.08 -4.59
C GLY A 65 5.81 -11.38 -5.13
N ASP A 66 5.84 -12.47 -4.39
CA ASP A 66 5.52 -13.80 -4.93
C ASP A 66 4.10 -13.87 -5.50
N ARG A 67 3.09 -13.43 -4.76
CA ARG A 67 1.70 -13.48 -5.22
C ARG A 67 1.45 -12.55 -6.41
N VAL A 68 1.98 -11.33 -6.39
CA VAL A 68 1.81 -10.40 -7.52
C VAL A 68 2.48 -10.93 -8.79
N LEU A 69 3.59 -11.68 -8.67
CA LEU A 69 4.25 -12.30 -9.81
C LEU A 69 3.50 -13.54 -10.34
N GLN A 70 2.86 -14.30 -9.46
CA GLN A 70 2.14 -15.52 -9.83
C GLN A 70 0.71 -15.24 -10.34
N GLU A 71 0.00 -14.31 -9.70
CA GLU A 71 -1.41 -14.03 -9.94
C GLU A 71 -1.63 -12.77 -10.80
N GLY A 72 -0.65 -11.86 -10.83
CA GLY A 72 -0.74 -10.62 -11.58
C GLY A 72 -0.66 -10.85 -13.10
N GLN A 73 -1.49 -10.13 -13.84
CA GLN A 73 -1.53 -10.20 -15.29
C GLN A 73 -0.76 -9.01 -15.89
N ARG A 74 0.32 -9.28 -16.60
CA ARG A 74 1.15 -8.26 -17.25
C ARG A 74 0.53 -7.81 -18.56
N HIS A 75 0.54 -6.50 -18.78
CA HIS A 75 0.02 -5.87 -19.98
C HIS A 75 1.03 -4.87 -20.55
N SER A 76 1.23 -4.92 -21.88
CA SER A 76 2.09 -4.00 -22.61
C SER A 76 1.44 -2.64 -22.88
N GLY A 77 0.16 -2.48 -22.60
CA GLY A 77 -0.58 -1.25 -22.86
C GLY A 77 -2.08 -1.40 -22.65
N PHE A 78 -2.82 -0.40 -23.10
CA PHE A 78 -4.29 -0.37 -23.00
C PHE A 78 -4.89 0.29 -24.26
N ARG A 79 -6.22 0.18 -24.39
CA ARG A 79 -6.99 0.81 -25.45
C ARG A 79 -7.91 1.86 -24.88
N ILE A 80 -8.05 2.96 -25.60
CA ILE A 80 -9.04 4.00 -25.36
C ILE A 80 -10.03 3.93 -26.51
N THR A 81 -11.31 3.81 -26.20
CA THR A 81 -12.39 3.83 -27.18
C THR A 81 -13.29 5.03 -26.95
N TYR A 82 -13.64 5.74 -28.02
CA TYR A 82 -14.58 6.86 -27.99
C TYR A 82 -15.48 6.77 -29.22
N GLY A 83 -16.75 6.45 -29.06
CA GLY A 83 -17.65 6.12 -30.15
C GLY A 83 -17.13 4.91 -30.93
N ASP A 84 -16.96 5.08 -32.24
CA ASP A 84 -16.41 4.04 -33.13
C ASP A 84 -14.88 4.12 -33.27
N ASP A 85 -14.24 5.11 -32.66
CA ASP A 85 -12.80 5.29 -32.71
C ASP A 85 -12.09 4.49 -31.62
N GLU A 86 -10.95 3.90 -31.94
CA GLU A 86 -10.09 3.15 -31.03
C GLU A 86 -8.66 3.63 -31.13
N LEU A 87 -8.05 3.94 -29.98
CA LEU A 87 -6.63 4.27 -29.88
C LEU A 87 -5.95 3.28 -28.94
N ARG A 88 -4.94 2.55 -29.44
CA ARG A 88 -4.06 1.74 -28.60
C ARG A 88 -2.87 2.56 -28.10
N ILE A 89 -2.69 2.58 -26.79
CA ILE A 89 -1.48 3.10 -26.13
C ILE A 89 -0.59 1.91 -25.78
N ASP A 90 0.54 1.80 -26.47
CA ASP A 90 1.54 0.76 -26.24
C ASP A 90 2.59 1.28 -25.25
N ILE A 91 2.37 1.04 -23.96
CA ILE A 91 3.24 1.51 -22.86
C ILE A 91 4.63 0.92 -23.01
N GLU A 92 4.74 -0.38 -23.32
CA GLU A 92 6.02 -1.08 -23.42
C GLU A 92 6.87 -0.49 -24.54
N LYS A 93 6.28 -0.25 -25.70
CA LYS A 93 6.98 0.38 -26.83
C LYS A 93 7.44 1.82 -26.51
N LEU A 94 6.62 2.57 -25.75
CA LEU A 94 6.90 3.98 -25.44
C LEU A 94 7.89 4.16 -24.29
N THR A 95 7.89 3.25 -23.31
CA THR A 95 8.61 3.44 -22.04
C THR A 95 9.59 2.32 -21.69
N GLY A 96 9.53 1.19 -22.40
CA GLY A 96 10.25 -0.05 -22.06
C GLY A 96 9.68 -0.77 -20.85
N LYS A 97 8.51 -0.34 -20.31
CA LYS A 97 7.88 -0.87 -19.09
C LYS A 97 6.52 -1.46 -19.39
N GLN A 98 6.05 -2.30 -18.47
CA GLN A 98 4.72 -2.88 -18.51
C GLN A 98 3.94 -2.49 -17.26
N VAL A 99 2.63 -2.67 -17.29
CA VAL A 99 1.78 -2.60 -16.10
C VAL A 99 1.31 -4.00 -15.72
N THR A 100 0.98 -4.19 -14.45
CA THR A 100 0.47 -5.45 -13.93
C THR A 100 -0.90 -5.24 -13.34
N VAL A 101 -1.90 -5.95 -13.86
CA VAL A 101 -3.23 -5.98 -13.24
C VAL A 101 -3.17 -6.96 -12.08
N TYR A 102 -3.25 -6.42 -10.87
CA TYR A 102 -3.33 -7.14 -9.61
C TYR A 102 -4.17 -6.32 -8.64
N GLY A 103 -5.27 -6.87 -8.20
CA GLY A 103 -6.28 -6.12 -7.44
C GLY A 103 -5.69 -5.40 -6.23
N GLN A 104 -6.03 -4.11 -6.04
CA GLN A 104 -5.58 -3.35 -4.86
C GLN A 104 -5.98 -4.04 -3.55
N THR A 105 -7.10 -4.74 -3.53
CA THR A 105 -7.54 -5.56 -2.38
C THR A 105 -6.50 -6.61 -2.03
N GLU A 106 -5.92 -7.28 -3.02
CA GLU A 106 -4.91 -8.32 -2.80
C GLU A 106 -3.59 -7.71 -2.33
N VAL A 107 -3.16 -6.59 -2.93
CA VAL A 107 -2.00 -5.81 -2.43
C VAL A 107 -2.19 -5.44 -0.96
N THR A 108 -3.38 -4.95 -0.60
CA THR A 108 -3.68 -4.53 0.78
C THR A 108 -3.69 -5.71 1.73
N LYS A 109 -4.22 -6.87 1.33
CA LYS A 109 -4.19 -8.11 2.12
C LYS A 109 -2.78 -8.60 2.38
N ASP A 110 -1.93 -8.63 1.36
CA ASP A 110 -0.54 -9.08 1.47
C ASP A 110 0.25 -8.18 2.44
N LEU A 111 0.09 -6.88 2.29
CA LEU A 111 0.71 -5.89 3.18
C LEU A 111 0.18 -6.01 4.61
N PHE A 112 -1.13 -6.11 4.79
CA PHE A 112 -1.75 -6.25 6.11
C PHE A 112 -1.29 -7.53 6.81
N ALA A 113 -1.26 -8.66 6.10
CA ALA A 113 -0.79 -9.93 6.65
C ALA A 113 0.67 -9.83 7.11
N SER A 114 1.52 -9.16 6.31
CA SER A 114 2.93 -8.94 6.68
C SER A 114 3.06 -8.05 7.91
N VAL A 115 2.36 -6.92 7.98
CA VAL A 115 2.40 -5.98 9.11
C VAL A 115 1.91 -6.66 10.39
N SER A 116 0.77 -7.35 10.33
CA SER A 116 0.19 -8.07 11.46
C SER A 116 1.06 -9.25 11.91
N GLY A 117 1.61 -10.01 10.97
CA GLY A 117 2.49 -11.14 11.25
C GLY A 117 3.82 -10.76 11.91
N ASN A 118 4.28 -9.52 11.72
CA ASN A 118 5.46 -8.96 12.36
C ASN A 118 5.15 -8.24 13.70
N GLY A 119 3.92 -8.31 14.18
CA GLY A 119 3.52 -7.73 15.46
C GLY A 119 3.45 -6.20 15.48
N ILE A 120 3.45 -5.55 14.31
CA ILE A 120 3.34 -4.10 14.20
C ILE A 120 1.94 -3.68 14.67
N LYS A 121 1.87 -2.66 15.52
CA LYS A 121 0.62 -2.22 16.11
C LYS A 121 -0.22 -1.44 15.11
N ILE A 122 -1.47 -1.86 14.94
CA ILE A 122 -2.50 -1.13 14.20
C ILE A 122 -3.59 -0.73 15.20
N LEU A 123 -3.84 0.57 15.30
CA LEU A 123 -4.93 1.15 16.07
C LEU A 123 -6.04 1.47 15.06
N GLU A 124 -7.06 0.64 15.03
CA GLU A 124 -8.21 0.82 14.13
C GLU A 124 -9.39 1.50 14.81
N SER A 125 -10.31 2.04 14.01
CA SER A 125 -11.52 2.75 14.48
C SER A 125 -11.21 4.02 15.30
N VAL A 126 -10.08 4.66 15.04
CA VAL A 126 -9.68 5.92 15.67
C VAL A 126 -10.28 7.09 14.93
N THR A 127 -11.32 7.72 15.45
CA THR A 127 -12.08 8.77 14.78
C THR A 127 -11.48 10.16 14.91
N ASP A 128 -10.65 10.41 15.94
CA ASP A 128 -10.05 11.71 16.21
C ASP A 128 -8.56 11.53 16.57
N ALA A 129 -7.70 11.77 15.61
CA ALA A 129 -6.24 11.78 15.80
C ALA A 129 -5.74 13.22 15.75
N LYS A 130 -5.11 13.69 16.80
CA LYS A 130 -4.54 15.04 16.91
C LYS A 130 -3.05 14.96 17.18
N ILE A 131 -2.31 15.81 16.49
CA ILE A 131 -0.88 15.98 16.70
C ILE A 131 -0.69 17.15 17.67
N HIS A 132 0.16 16.95 18.67
CA HIS A 132 0.49 17.96 19.65
C HIS A 132 2.02 18.15 19.70
N ASN A 133 2.46 19.31 20.11
CA ASN A 133 3.86 19.64 20.41
C ASN A 133 4.83 19.50 19.21
N LEU A 134 4.35 19.69 17.97
CA LEU A 134 5.19 19.63 16.76
C LEU A 134 6.39 20.60 16.79
N ASP A 135 6.23 21.73 17.46
CA ASP A 135 7.24 22.80 17.54
C ASP A 135 8.03 22.77 18.85
N SER A 136 7.98 21.68 19.61
CA SER A 136 8.70 21.55 20.88
C SER A 136 9.75 20.45 20.80
N ASP A 137 10.86 20.65 21.51
CA ASP A 137 11.92 19.63 21.70
C ASP A 137 11.46 18.47 22.62
N GLN A 138 10.21 18.48 23.06
CA GLN A 138 9.58 17.40 23.84
C GLN A 138 8.79 16.49 22.91
N ILE A 139 9.40 15.40 22.54
CA ILE A 139 8.76 14.27 21.85
C ILE A 139 8.24 13.25 22.89
#